data_8bf27cc3985a9624b3f4104f7ce3f6a2
#
_entry.id   8bf27cc3985a9624b3f4104f7ce3f6a2
#
_cell.length_a   1.000
_cell.length_b   1.000
_cell.length_c   1.000
_cell.angle_alpha   90.00
_cell.angle_beta   90.00
_cell.angle_gamma   90.00
#
_symmetry.space_group_name_H-M   'P 1'
#
loop_
_entity.id
_entity.type
_entity.pdbx_description
1 polymer ?
#
loop_
_entity_poly.entity_id
_entity_poly.type
_entity_poly.pdbx_seq_one_letter_code
_entity_poly.pdbx_strand_id
1 'polypeptide(L)'
;MSIDVAHLSFSYGSREILHDLLFSIPDGCLVNVLGPNGVGKSTLFRCILGLSPHYSGTILVNGKNLRALSVRERAREISYIPQSHAPVYDYEVVDVVLMATGNDLKMLATPGEAQLQRAHEALARIGIEHLAHRTYTQISGGEQQLVLIPRALA
;
A
#
# COMPACT_ATOMS: atom_id res chain seq x y z
N MET A 1 -8.31 -10.60 -2.05
CA MET A 1 -6.86 -10.78 -2.37
C MET A 1 -6.33 -11.95 -1.58
N SER A 2 -5.82 -12.99 -2.25
CA SER A 2 -5.09 -14.09 -1.59
C SER A 2 -3.58 -13.85 -1.68
N ILE A 3 -2.84 -14.35 -0.69
CA ILE A 3 -1.36 -14.30 -0.67
C ILE A 3 -0.84 -15.68 -0.27
N ASP A 4 0.00 -16.27 -1.11
CA ASP A 4 0.68 -17.51 -0.81
C ASP A 4 2.19 -17.28 -0.80
N VAL A 5 2.83 -17.69 0.29
CA VAL A 5 4.26 -17.54 0.52
C VAL A 5 4.87 -18.92 0.72
N ALA A 6 5.86 -19.26 -0.10
CA ALA A 6 6.55 -20.53 -0.05
C ALA A 6 8.06 -20.34 0.04
N HIS A 7 8.65 -20.85 1.11
CA HIS A 7 10.10 -20.87 1.36
C HIS A 7 10.74 -19.48 1.28
N LEU A 8 10.05 -18.45 1.80
CA LEU A 8 10.52 -17.08 1.77
C LEU A 8 11.65 -16.86 2.77
N SER A 9 12.85 -16.57 2.28
CA SER A 9 13.97 -16.07 3.09
C SER A 9 14.49 -14.75 2.53
N PHE A 10 14.97 -13.88 3.44
CA PHE A 10 15.52 -12.58 3.06
C PHE A 10 16.63 -12.14 4.00
N SER A 11 17.71 -11.56 3.42
CA SER A 11 18.86 -11.06 4.17
C SER A 11 19.19 -9.61 3.78
N TYR A 12 19.65 -8.83 4.76
CA TYR A 12 20.36 -7.58 4.52
C TYR A 12 21.88 -7.85 4.65
N GLY A 13 22.57 -7.91 3.53
CA GLY A 13 23.98 -8.34 3.50
C GLY A 13 24.13 -9.76 4.04
N SER A 14 24.95 -9.93 5.07
CA SER A 14 25.16 -11.23 5.72
C SER A 14 24.12 -11.58 6.80
N ARG A 15 23.25 -10.62 7.17
CA ARG A 15 22.26 -10.84 8.24
C ARG A 15 20.94 -11.32 7.64
N GLU A 16 20.62 -12.58 7.92
CA GLU A 16 19.32 -13.15 7.58
C GLU A 16 18.23 -12.64 8.54
N ILE A 17 17.10 -12.20 7.98
CA ILE A 17 15.98 -11.60 8.72
C ILE A 17 14.73 -12.46 8.61
N LEU A 18 14.47 -13.02 7.44
CA LEU A 18 13.35 -13.96 7.22
C LEU A 18 13.94 -15.33 6.91
N HIS A 19 13.44 -16.34 7.58
CA HIS A 19 14.00 -17.71 7.55
C HIS A 19 12.89 -18.67 7.10
N ASP A 20 12.93 -19.12 5.86
CA ASP A 20 12.09 -20.20 5.30
C ASP A 20 10.60 -20.10 5.66
N LEU A 21 10.00 -18.92 5.46
CA LEU A 21 8.60 -18.70 5.79
C LEU A 21 7.68 -19.41 4.80
N LEU A 22 6.69 -20.12 5.36
CA LEU A 22 5.65 -20.82 4.61
C LEU A 22 4.27 -20.49 5.22
N PHE A 23 3.41 -19.83 4.47
CA PHE A 23 2.04 -19.53 4.87
C PHE A 23 1.14 -19.16 3.69
N SER A 24 -0.16 -19.30 3.88
CA SER A 24 -1.19 -18.87 2.93
C SER A 24 -2.23 -17.99 3.64
N ILE A 25 -2.63 -16.92 3.00
CA ILE A 25 -3.71 -16.02 3.42
C ILE A 25 -4.80 -16.08 2.36
N PRO A 26 -5.94 -16.72 2.65
CA PRO A 26 -7.05 -16.79 1.71
C PRO A 26 -7.71 -15.42 1.53
N ASP A 27 -8.49 -15.27 0.46
CA ASP A 27 -9.25 -14.04 0.19
C ASP A 27 -10.28 -13.76 1.30
N GLY A 28 -10.55 -12.47 1.55
CA GLY A 28 -11.53 -12.03 2.54
C GLY A 28 -11.10 -12.16 4.00
N CYS A 29 -9.85 -12.54 4.28
CA CYS A 29 -9.34 -12.68 5.64
C CYS A 29 -8.66 -11.41 6.15
N LEU A 30 -8.88 -11.09 7.43
CA LEU A 30 -8.07 -10.14 8.19
C LEU A 30 -6.97 -10.91 8.92
N VAL A 31 -5.71 -10.56 8.64
CA VAL A 31 -4.54 -11.21 9.26
C VAL A 31 -3.71 -10.18 10.01
N ASN A 32 -3.36 -10.49 11.26
CA ASN A 32 -2.46 -9.68 12.08
C ASN A 32 -1.07 -10.34 12.16
N VAL A 33 -0.03 -9.57 11.85
CA VAL A 33 1.38 -10.00 12.03
C VAL A 33 1.89 -9.42 13.34
N LEU A 34 2.02 -10.27 14.36
CA LEU A 34 2.46 -9.89 15.71
C LEU A 34 3.90 -10.34 15.96
N GLY A 35 4.58 -9.63 16.83
CA GLY A 35 5.95 -9.95 17.25
C GLY A 35 6.71 -8.72 17.74
N PRO A 36 7.88 -8.90 18.41
CA PRO A 36 8.71 -7.81 18.92
C PRO A 36 9.26 -6.93 17.79
N ASN A 37 9.75 -5.74 18.16
CA ASN A 37 10.42 -4.87 17.21
C ASN A 37 11.72 -5.52 16.70
N GLY A 38 12.00 -5.35 15.41
CA GLY A 38 13.19 -5.91 14.76
C GLY A 38 13.08 -7.37 14.33
N VAL A 39 11.96 -8.08 14.59
CA VAL A 39 11.79 -9.49 14.22
C VAL A 39 11.60 -9.75 12.71
N GLY A 40 11.47 -8.69 11.90
CA GLY A 40 11.33 -8.83 10.45
C GLY A 40 9.93 -8.51 9.89
N LYS A 41 8.96 -8.07 10.70
CA LYS A 41 7.59 -7.74 10.21
C LYS A 41 7.60 -6.78 9.03
N SER A 42 8.29 -5.66 9.15
CA SER A 42 8.38 -4.67 8.07
C SER A 42 9.13 -5.20 6.85
N THR A 43 10.11 -6.09 7.06
CA THR A 43 10.83 -6.76 5.97
C THR A 43 9.91 -7.71 5.21
N LEU A 44 9.07 -8.48 5.91
CA LEU A 44 8.07 -9.34 5.31
C LEU A 44 7.10 -8.52 4.43
N PHE A 45 6.55 -7.42 4.96
CA PHE A 45 5.68 -6.53 4.16
C PHE A 45 6.41 -5.96 2.94
N ARG A 46 7.68 -5.54 3.07
CA ARG A 46 8.47 -5.05 1.93
C ARG A 46 8.68 -6.12 0.86
N CYS A 47 8.85 -7.39 1.23
CA CYS A 47 8.93 -8.50 0.28
C CYS A 47 7.58 -8.72 -0.42
N ILE A 48 6.47 -8.78 0.32
CA ILE A 48 5.11 -8.95 -0.23
C ILE A 48 4.72 -7.79 -1.16
N LEU A 49 5.14 -6.57 -0.84
CA LEU A 49 4.91 -5.39 -1.70
C LEU A 49 5.83 -5.33 -2.93
N GLY A 50 6.82 -6.24 -3.01
CA GLY A 50 7.84 -6.21 -4.05
C GLY A 50 8.81 -5.04 -3.97
N LEU A 51 8.90 -4.39 -2.80
CA LEU A 51 9.86 -3.30 -2.52
C LEU A 51 11.26 -3.83 -2.16
N SER A 52 11.36 -5.11 -1.82
CA SER A 52 12.61 -5.84 -1.58
C SER A 52 12.63 -7.09 -2.47
N PRO A 53 13.09 -6.98 -3.74
CA PRO A 53 12.93 -8.05 -4.72
C PRO A 53 13.92 -9.22 -4.56
N HIS A 54 14.98 -9.04 -3.77
CA HIS A 54 16.09 -10.01 -3.64
C HIS A 54 15.83 -11.03 -2.50
N TYR A 55 14.63 -11.60 -2.43
CA TYR A 55 14.30 -12.70 -1.52
C TYR A 55 14.47 -14.05 -2.24
N SER A 56 14.68 -15.15 -1.50
CA SER A 56 14.52 -16.51 -2.01
C SER A 56 13.08 -17.01 -1.79
N GLY A 57 12.70 -18.10 -2.47
CA GLY A 57 11.35 -18.63 -2.42
C GLY A 57 10.38 -17.92 -3.37
N THR A 58 9.09 -18.11 -3.14
CA THR A 58 8.01 -17.64 -4.01
C THR A 58 6.95 -16.89 -3.22
N ILE A 59 6.46 -15.79 -3.79
CA ILE A 59 5.28 -15.07 -3.31
C ILE A 59 4.28 -15.00 -4.47
N LEU A 60 3.07 -15.52 -4.24
CA LEU A 60 1.95 -15.39 -5.16
C LEU A 60 0.93 -14.42 -4.58
N VAL A 61 0.40 -13.56 -5.41
CA VAL A 61 -0.71 -12.66 -5.10
C VAL A 61 -1.83 -12.95 -6.10
N ASN A 62 -3.00 -13.35 -5.61
CA ASN A 62 -4.10 -13.83 -6.44
C ASN A 62 -3.66 -14.89 -7.48
N GLY A 63 -2.79 -15.82 -7.05
CA GLY A 63 -2.21 -16.87 -7.89
C GLY A 63 -1.13 -16.43 -8.88
N LYS A 64 -0.81 -15.13 -8.94
CA LYS A 64 0.23 -14.58 -9.84
C LYS A 64 1.56 -14.43 -9.12
N ASN A 65 2.66 -14.87 -9.72
CA ASN A 65 3.99 -14.69 -9.13
C ASN A 65 4.34 -13.20 -9.07
N LEU A 66 4.62 -12.71 -7.86
CA LEU A 66 4.93 -11.29 -7.61
C LEU A 66 6.10 -10.76 -8.44
N ARG A 67 7.11 -11.60 -8.70
CA ARG A 67 8.27 -11.22 -9.51
C ARG A 67 7.96 -11.05 -10.99
N ALA A 68 6.91 -11.73 -11.49
CA ALA A 68 6.48 -11.62 -12.88
C ALA A 68 5.64 -10.36 -13.13
N LEU A 69 5.11 -9.73 -12.08
CA LEU A 69 4.28 -8.54 -12.19
C LEU A 69 5.13 -7.28 -12.34
N SER A 70 4.78 -6.44 -13.30
CA SER A 70 5.28 -5.07 -13.40
C SER A 70 4.86 -4.24 -12.16
N VAL A 71 5.50 -3.10 -11.93
CA VAL A 71 5.14 -2.18 -10.83
C VAL A 71 3.66 -1.76 -10.91
N ARG A 72 3.17 -1.50 -12.13
CA ARG A 72 1.77 -1.10 -12.36
C ARG A 72 0.78 -2.22 -12.06
N GLU A 73 1.09 -3.44 -12.45
CA GLU A 73 0.27 -4.61 -12.14
C GLU A 73 0.23 -4.89 -10.64
N ARG A 74 1.38 -4.81 -9.95
CA ARG A 74 1.45 -4.94 -8.48
C ARG A 74 0.60 -3.88 -7.75
N ALA A 75 0.65 -2.63 -8.20
CA ALA A 75 -0.14 -1.55 -7.62
C ALA A 75 -1.66 -1.74 -7.77
N ARG A 76 -2.10 -2.52 -8.76
CA ARG A 76 -3.51 -2.92 -8.92
C ARG A 76 -3.91 -4.09 -8.02
N GLU A 77 -2.95 -4.94 -7.67
CA GLU A 77 -3.22 -6.14 -6.84
C GLU A 77 -3.08 -5.84 -5.34
N ILE A 78 -2.19 -4.90 -4.95
CA ILE A 78 -1.84 -4.65 -3.55
C ILE A 78 -1.86 -3.15 -3.27
N SER A 79 -2.66 -2.73 -2.31
CA SER A 79 -2.60 -1.39 -1.72
C SER A 79 -1.81 -1.41 -0.41
N TYR A 80 -1.10 -0.34 -0.10
CA TYR A 80 -0.29 -0.20 1.10
C TYR A 80 -0.51 1.13 1.80
N ILE A 81 -0.76 1.05 3.11
CA ILE A 81 -0.85 2.22 3.99
C ILE A 81 0.40 2.23 4.88
N PRO A 82 1.32 3.18 4.70
CA PRO A 82 2.52 3.28 5.52
C PRO A 82 2.18 3.73 6.95
N GLN A 83 2.96 3.27 7.92
CA GLN A 83 2.81 3.65 9.32
C GLN A 83 3.09 5.15 9.56
N SER A 84 3.98 5.73 8.78
CA SER A 84 4.28 7.16 8.79
C SER A 84 4.38 7.68 7.37
N HIS A 85 3.84 8.86 7.14
CA HIS A 85 3.95 9.58 5.88
C HIS A 85 4.31 11.02 6.22
N ALA A 86 5.51 11.45 5.81
CA ALA A 86 5.91 12.83 5.93
C ALA A 86 5.46 13.57 4.66
N PRO A 87 4.50 14.48 4.74
CA PRO A 87 4.11 15.28 3.58
C PRO A 87 5.26 16.22 3.21
N VAL A 88 5.59 16.24 1.93
CA VAL A 88 6.67 17.09 1.39
C VAL A 88 6.11 18.39 0.81
N TYR A 89 4.82 18.43 0.46
CA TYR A 89 4.16 19.56 -0.19
C TYR A 89 2.79 19.85 0.42
N ASP A 90 2.36 21.11 0.30
CA ASP A 90 1.08 21.63 0.78
C ASP A 90 -0.06 21.36 -0.22
N TYR A 91 -0.36 20.08 -0.45
CA TYR A 91 -1.51 19.66 -1.25
C TYR A 91 -2.80 19.70 -0.44
N GLU A 92 -3.94 19.88 -1.09
CA GLU A 92 -5.23 19.60 -0.46
C GLU A 92 -5.40 18.09 -0.21
N VAL A 93 -6.20 17.76 0.79
CA VAL A 93 -6.48 16.35 1.14
C VAL A 93 -7.04 15.58 -0.05
N VAL A 94 -7.94 16.19 -0.82
CA VAL A 94 -8.50 15.57 -2.03
C VAL A 94 -7.42 15.27 -3.07
N ASP A 95 -6.42 16.14 -3.24
CA ASP A 95 -5.31 15.90 -4.17
C ASP A 95 -4.45 14.71 -3.76
N VAL A 96 -4.21 14.55 -2.44
CA VAL A 96 -3.47 13.42 -1.90
C VAL A 96 -4.17 12.09 -2.22
N VAL A 97 -5.51 12.06 -2.15
CA VAL A 97 -6.31 10.89 -2.52
C VAL A 97 -6.34 10.71 -4.04
N LEU A 98 -6.49 11.81 -4.79
CA LEU A 98 -6.53 11.82 -6.24
C LEU A 98 -5.26 11.24 -6.88
N MET A 99 -4.08 11.42 -6.25
CA MET A 99 -2.83 10.82 -6.72
C MET A 99 -2.90 9.29 -6.83
N ALA A 100 -3.72 8.62 -6.05
CA ALA A 100 -3.89 7.17 -6.12
C ALA A 100 -4.75 6.71 -7.31
N THR A 101 -5.68 7.55 -7.76
CA THR A 101 -6.54 7.25 -8.92
C THR A 101 -5.77 7.24 -10.24
N GLY A 102 -4.53 7.74 -10.23
CA GLY A 102 -3.66 7.85 -11.41
C GLY A 102 -3.19 6.51 -12.00
N ASN A 103 -3.37 5.39 -11.29
CA ASN A 103 -2.95 4.06 -11.78
C ASN A 103 -3.63 3.65 -13.09
N ASP A 104 -4.84 4.17 -13.35
CA ASP A 104 -5.60 3.90 -14.59
C ASP A 104 -5.37 4.95 -15.69
N LEU A 105 -4.70 6.06 -15.37
CA LEU A 105 -4.44 7.12 -16.34
C LEU A 105 -3.27 6.73 -17.26
N LYS A 106 -3.35 7.18 -18.52
CA LYS A 106 -2.22 7.14 -19.44
C LYS A 106 -1.13 8.08 -18.92
N MET A 107 0.12 7.72 -19.19
CA MET A 107 1.26 8.57 -18.88
C MET A 107 1.03 9.99 -19.46
N LEU A 108 1.09 11.01 -18.61
CA LEU A 108 0.81 12.43 -18.92
C LEU A 108 -0.69 12.83 -18.99
N ALA A 109 -1.63 11.94 -18.66
CA ALA A 109 -3.03 12.36 -18.56
C ALA A 109 -3.28 13.04 -17.22
N THR A 110 -3.97 14.17 -17.27
CA THR A 110 -4.46 14.88 -16.07
C THR A 110 -5.69 14.15 -15.51
N PRO A 111 -5.82 14.00 -14.19
CA PRO A 111 -7.05 13.49 -13.59
C PRO A 111 -8.26 14.33 -14.03
N GLY A 112 -9.32 13.67 -14.44
CA GLY A 112 -10.56 14.31 -14.84
C GLY A 112 -11.62 14.24 -13.74
N GLU A 113 -12.83 14.66 -14.07
CA GLU A 113 -13.99 14.73 -13.15
C GLU A 113 -14.32 13.37 -12.52
N ALA A 114 -14.21 12.27 -13.28
CA ALA A 114 -14.46 10.91 -12.77
C ALA A 114 -13.47 10.50 -11.68
N GLN A 115 -12.20 10.89 -11.78
CA GLN A 115 -11.19 10.63 -10.76
C GLN A 115 -11.43 11.48 -9.51
N LEU A 116 -11.79 12.74 -9.70
CA LEU A 116 -12.14 13.66 -8.62
C LEU A 116 -13.35 13.14 -7.84
N GLN A 117 -14.38 12.68 -8.54
CA GLN A 117 -15.57 12.08 -7.93
C GLN A 117 -15.20 10.83 -7.09
N ARG A 118 -14.35 9.94 -7.61
CA ARG A 118 -13.87 8.77 -6.83
C ARG A 118 -13.12 9.18 -5.57
N ALA A 119 -12.29 10.24 -5.65
CA ALA A 119 -11.57 10.74 -4.48
C ALA A 119 -12.53 11.25 -3.40
N HIS A 120 -13.56 12.02 -3.77
CA HIS A 120 -14.61 12.47 -2.85
C HIS A 120 -15.40 11.30 -2.26
N GLU A 121 -15.81 10.35 -3.08
CA GLU A 121 -16.51 9.14 -2.59
C GLU A 121 -15.65 8.34 -1.60
N ALA A 122 -14.34 8.21 -1.84
CA ALA A 122 -13.44 7.53 -0.92
C ALA A 122 -13.30 8.27 0.42
N LEU A 123 -13.23 9.62 0.40
CA LEU A 123 -13.23 10.46 1.61
C LEU A 123 -14.54 10.34 2.37
N ALA A 124 -15.68 10.37 1.68
CA ALA A 124 -17.02 10.24 2.27
C ALA A 124 -17.20 8.87 2.94
N ARG A 125 -16.72 7.77 2.34
CA ARG A 125 -16.78 6.41 2.91
C ARG A 125 -16.10 6.30 4.27
N ILE A 126 -15.08 7.12 4.53
CA ILE A 126 -14.34 7.15 5.81
C ILE A 126 -14.88 8.26 6.74
N GLY A 127 -15.82 9.09 6.27
CA GLY A 127 -16.43 10.17 7.05
C GLY A 127 -15.57 11.42 7.20
N ILE A 128 -14.57 11.62 6.32
CA ILE A 128 -13.63 12.75 6.36
C ILE A 128 -13.73 13.68 5.15
N GLU A 129 -14.84 13.66 4.41
CA GLU A 129 -15.06 14.53 3.25
C GLU A 129 -14.96 16.02 3.59
N HIS A 130 -15.31 16.39 4.81
CA HIS A 130 -15.18 17.77 5.33
C HIS A 130 -13.74 18.28 5.36
N LEU A 131 -12.74 17.41 5.23
CA LEU A 131 -11.32 17.75 5.13
C LEU A 131 -10.84 17.93 3.69
N ALA A 132 -11.67 17.63 2.68
CA ALA A 132 -11.25 17.54 1.27
C ALA A 132 -10.40 18.74 0.79
N HIS A 133 -10.79 19.95 1.14
CA HIS A 133 -10.12 21.20 0.76
C HIS A 133 -9.20 21.79 1.85
N ARG A 134 -8.90 21.01 2.89
CA ARG A 134 -7.90 21.40 3.89
C ARG A 134 -6.52 21.05 3.38
N THR A 135 -5.54 21.89 3.70
CA THR A 135 -4.13 21.61 3.43
C THR A 135 -3.69 20.39 4.25
N TYR A 136 -3.15 19.37 3.59
CA TYR A 136 -2.77 18.10 4.23
C TYR A 136 -1.74 18.26 5.36
N THR A 137 -0.81 19.24 5.25
CA THR A 137 0.18 19.54 6.29
C THR A 137 -0.42 20.26 7.50
N GLN A 138 -1.63 20.83 7.39
CA GLN A 138 -2.29 21.63 8.43
C GLN A 138 -3.37 20.86 9.20
N ILE A 139 -3.66 19.62 8.84
CA ILE A 139 -4.55 18.75 9.60
C ILE A 139 -3.74 17.97 10.66
N SER A 140 -4.42 17.44 11.69
CA SER A 140 -3.77 16.68 12.76
C SER A 140 -3.13 15.39 12.25
N GLY A 141 -2.11 14.87 12.94
CA GLY A 141 -1.45 13.60 12.56
C GLY A 141 -2.42 12.42 12.49
N GLY A 142 -3.46 12.38 13.33
CA GLY A 142 -4.52 11.37 13.24
C GLY A 142 -5.35 11.49 11.97
N GLU A 143 -5.72 12.72 11.59
CA GLU A 143 -6.44 12.98 10.32
C GLU A 143 -5.57 12.66 9.11
N GLN A 144 -4.26 13.01 9.14
CA GLN A 144 -3.32 12.62 8.09
C GLN A 144 -3.29 11.10 7.90
N GLN A 145 -3.28 10.34 9.00
CA GLN A 145 -3.31 8.88 8.95
C GLN A 145 -4.63 8.37 8.36
N LEU A 146 -5.77 8.99 8.71
CA LEU A 146 -7.08 8.64 8.12
C LEU A 146 -7.14 8.90 6.61
N VAL A 147 -6.51 9.97 6.10
CA VAL A 147 -6.46 10.29 4.66
C VAL A 147 -5.73 9.22 3.85
N LEU A 148 -4.79 8.47 4.45
CA LEU A 148 -4.10 7.38 3.76
C LEU A 148 -5.03 6.19 3.44
N ILE A 149 -6.14 6.03 4.18
CA ILE A 149 -7.12 4.96 3.92
C ILE A 149 -7.88 5.20 2.61
N PRO A 150 -8.59 6.34 2.40
CA PRO A 150 -9.24 6.63 1.11
C PRO A 150 -8.23 6.65 -0.05
N ARG A 151 -7.00 7.11 0.18
CA ARG A 151 -5.92 7.01 -0.82
C ARG A 151 -5.63 5.56 -1.25
N ALA A 152 -5.79 4.58 -0.37
CA ALA A 152 -5.61 3.17 -0.72
C ALA A 152 -6.86 2.53 -1.33
N LEU A 153 -8.04 3.16 -1.22
CA LEU A 153 -9.34 2.68 -1.71
C LEU A 153 -9.74 3.28 -3.06
N ALA A 154 -9.23 4.47 -3.40
CA ALA A 154 -9.51 5.19 -4.66
C ALA A 154 -8.73 4.60 -5.84
#